data_e7b1df800475b87e28599ae33aa5cf1b
#
_entry.id   e7b1df800475b87e28599ae33aa5cf1b
#
_cell.length_a   1.000
_cell.length_b   1.000
_cell.length_c   1.000
_cell.angle_alpha   90.00
_cell.angle_beta   90.00
_cell.angle_gamma   90.00
#
_symmetry.space_group_name_H-M   'P 1'
#
loop_
_entity.id
_entity.type
_entity.pdbx_description
1 polymer ?
#
loop_
_entity_poly.entity_id
_entity_poly.type
_entity_poly.pdbx_seq_one_letter_code
_entity_poly.pdbx_strand_id
1 'polypeptide(L)'
;MPDARNFAAHLAARLVEDAAPEPLYLRPPDAKPQHHQVPSADSVSIRQASVGEAQILAALHAECFDNAWSATEFAKLMAMPGALSFLAVEGGEPLAFLLARRAADEAEILSIGTRPFARRRGIAKKLMSHLAHELRQAGLAQLFIEVAADNAAARALYAEQDFAVTGRRKAYYEKPGGKREDAVVMMKALAR
;
A
#
# COMPACT_ATOMS: atom_id res chain seq x y z
N MET A 1 -20.26 -8.86 18.64
CA MET A 1 -19.00 -8.16 18.35
C MET A 1 -18.77 -8.32 16.85
N PRO A 2 -18.75 -7.27 16.02
CA PRO A 2 -18.46 -7.42 14.60
C PRO A 2 -17.00 -7.81 14.43
N ASP A 3 -16.77 -8.91 13.68
CA ASP A 3 -15.47 -9.51 13.41
C ASP A 3 -14.58 -8.51 12.65
N ALA A 4 -13.43 -8.15 13.23
CA ALA A 4 -12.46 -7.22 12.65
C ALA A 4 -11.98 -7.64 11.24
N ARG A 5 -12.17 -8.91 10.87
CA ARG A 5 -11.86 -9.50 9.57
C ARG A 5 -12.71 -9.00 8.39
N ASN A 6 -13.75 -8.19 8.66
CA ASN A 6 -14.68 -7.73 7.62
C ASN A 6 -14.57 -6.23 7.29
N PHE A 7 -13.63 -5.52 7.89
CA PHE A 7 -13.63 -4.06 7.85
C PHE A 7 -13.13 -3.46 6.52
N ALA A 8 -12.08 -4.02 5.92
CA ALA A 8 -11.56 -3.55 4.62
C ALA A 8 -12.56 -3.80 3.49
N ALA A 9 -13.28 -4.94 3.53
CA ALA A 9 -14.31 -5.28 2.54
C ALA A 9 -15.52 -4.32 2.59
N HIS A 10 -15.90 -3.84 3.78
CA HIS A 10 -17.04 -2.93 3.93
C HIS A 10 -16.74 -1.50 3.50
N LEU A 11 -15.48 -1.08 3.57
CA LEU A 11 -15.09 0.28 3.17
C LEU A 11 -14.93 0.41 1.65
N ALA A 12 -14.39 -0.60 0.98
CA ALA A 12 -14.25 -0.61 -0.48
C ALA A 12 -15.61 -0.60 -1.22
N ALA A 13 -16.65 -1.18 -0.61
CA ALA A 13 -17.98 -1.26 -1.22
C ALA A 13 -18.83 0.03 -1.06
N ARG A 14 -18.44 0.98 -0.20
CA ARG A 14 -19.25 2.17 0.13
C ARG A 14 -18.80 3.49 -0.51
N LEU A 15 -17.67 3.50 -1.27
CA LEU A 15 -17.04 4.75 -1.73
C LEU A 15 -17.12 4.98 -3.25
N VAL A 16 -18.10 4.38 -3.92
CA VAL A 16 -18.37 4.70 -5.34
C VAL A 16 -19.48 5.74 -5.40
N GLU A 17 -19.11 7.02 -5.38
CA GLU A 17 -19.82 8.15 -6.00
C GLU A 17 -19.10 9.45 -5.63
N ASP A 18 -18.25 9.95 -6.53
CA ASP A 18 -18.19 11.35 -6.94
C ASP A 18 -17.12 11.57 -8.03
N ALA A 19 -17.47 12.41 -9.02
CA ALA A 19 -16.73 12.64 -10.23
C ALA A 19 -15.37 13.32 -10.00
N ALA A 20 -14.35 12.89 -10.77
CA ALA A 20 -12.99 13.40 -10.72
C ALA A 20 -12.83 14.77 -11.40
N PRO A 21 -12.04 15.71 -10.83
CA PRO A 21 -11.50 16.84 -11.58
C PRO A 21 -10.18 16.46 -12.27
N GLU A 22 -9.99 16.94 -13.50
CA GLU A 22 -8.80 16.73 -14.33
C GLU A 22 -7.51 17.28 -13.65
N PRO A 23 -6.38 16.58 -13.74
CA PRO A 23 -5.10 17.10 -13.26
C PRO A 23 -4.45 18.01 -14.28
N LEU A 24 -4.23 19.26 -13.92
CA LEU A 24 -3.44 20.23 -14.69
C LEU A 24 -1.93 19.97 -14.43
N TYR A 25 -1.28 19.25 -15.34
CA TYR A 25 0.17 19.07 -15.32
C TYR A 25 0.79 19.89 -16.45
N LEU A 26 1.32 21.08 -16.14
CA LEU A 26 2.16 21.85 -17.04
C LEU A 26 3.64 21.49 -16.78
N ARG A 27 4.21 20.68 -17.66
CA ARG A 27 5.67 20.48 -17.75
C ARG A 27 6.17 21.04 -19.07
N PRO A 28 7.23 21.90 -19.08
CA PRO A 28 7.81 22.39 -20.32
C PRO A 28 8.52 21.25 -21.08
N PRO A 29 8.47 21.21 -22.43
CA PRO A 29 9.23 20.27 -23.23
C PRO A 29 10.66 20.80 -23.33
N ASP A 30 11.65 20.18 -22.75
CA ASP A 30 13.10 20.25 -22.99
C ASP A 30 13.95 19.97 -21.75
N ALA A 31 13.72 18.82 -21.13
CA ALA A 31 14.70 18.27 -20.19
C ALA A 31 15.45 17.11 -20.86
N LYS A 32 16.73 17.35 -21.20
CA LYS A 32 17.63 16.29 -21.66
C LYS A 32 17.66 15.15 -20.64
N PRO A 33 17.67 13.87 -21.06
CA PRO A 33 17.79 12.76 -20.13
C PRO A 33 19.13 12.85 -19.40
N GLN A 34 19.08 13.20 -18.13
CA GLN A 34 20.23 12.97 -17.25
C GLN A 34 20.35 11.45 -17.08
N HIS A 35 21.53 10.92 -17.33
CA HIS A 35 21.87 9.54 -16.98
C HIS A 35 21.64 9.36 -15.47
N HIS A 36 20.48 8.85 -15.09
CA HIS A 36 20.23 8.43 -13.72
C HIS A 36 21.03 7.16 -13.49
N GLN A 37 22.12 7.29 -12.75
CA GLN A 37 22.65 6.15 -12.00
C GLN A 37 21.48 5.60 -11.20
N VAL A 38 21.17 4.30 -11.36
CA VAL A 38 20.12 3.63 -10.58
C VAL A 38 20.55 3.72 -9.11
N PRO A 39 19.97 4.59 -8.30
CA PRO A 39 20.40 4.73 -6.91
C PRO A 39 20.09 3.43 -6.17
N SER A 40 20.99 2.98 -5.32
CA SER A 40 20.78 1.80 -4.47
C SER A 40 19.64 2.07 -3.48
N ALA A 41 19.02 1.01 -2.95
CA ALA A 41 17.97 1.14 -1.94
C ALA A 41 18.47 1.88 -0.67
N ASP A 42 19.77 2.02 -0.50
CA ASP A 42 20.40 2.70 0.64
C ASP A 42 20.15 4.20 0.68
N SER A 43 19.89 4.84 -0.49
CA SER A 43 19.55 6.27 -0.59
C SER A 43 18.07 6.55 -0.25
N VAL A 44 17.21 5.52 -0.12
CA VAL A 44 15.80 5.66 0.19
C VAL A 44 15.59 5.69 1.70
N SER A 45 15.02 6.77 2.22
CA SER A 45 14.57 6.88 3.60
C SER A 45 13.10 6.52 3.74
N ILE A 46 12.73 5.95 4.90
CA ILE A 46 11.32 5.72 5.27
C ILE A 46 10.93 6.75 6.31
N ARG A 47 9.77 7.37 6.13
CA ARG A 47 9.18 8.27 7.12
C ARG A 47 7.68 8.05 7.26
N GLN A 48 7.15 8.41 8.41
CA GLN A 48 5.70 8.43 8.61
C GLN A 48 5.08 9.55 7.76
N ALA A 49 3.89 9.29 7.22
CA ALA A 49 3.07 10.27 6.54
C ALA A 49 1.95 10.77 7.45
N SER A 50 1.72 12.07 7.45
CA SER A 50 0.59 12.70 8.16
C SER A 50 -0.69 12.67 7.32
N VAL A 51 -1.86 12.86 7.95
CA VAL A 51 -3.15 12.97 7.24
C VAL A 51 -3.14 14.11 6.21
N GLY A 52 -2.39 15.19 6.46
CA GLY A 52 -2.21 16.30 5.51
C GLY A 52 -1.50 15.91 4.21
N GLU A 53 -0.86 14.73 4.16
CA GLU A 53 -0.17 14.21 2.99
C GLU A 53 -1.01 13.16 2.21
N ALA A 54 -2.29 13.04 2.52
CA ALA A 54 -3.20 12.10 1.84
C ALA A 54 -3.21 12.26 0.32
N GLN A 55 -3.01 13.49 -0.17
CA GLN A 55 -2.91 13.77 -1.60
C GLN A 55 -1.66 13.15 -2.24
N ILE A 56 -0.54 13.07 -1.52
CA ILE A 56 0.67 12.40 -1.99
C ILE A 56 0.44 10.89 -2.11
N LEU A 57 -0.19 10.28 -1.10
CA LEU A 57 -0.51 8.86 -1.14
C LEU A 57 -1.48 8.54 -2.29
N ALA A 58 -2.49 9.37 -2.50
CA ALA A 58 -3.44 9.21 -3.61
C ALA A 58 -2.75 9.29 -4.98
N ALA A 59 -1.84 10.25 -5.18
CA ALA A 59 -1.08 10.38 -6.41
C ALA A 59 -0.20 9.14 -6.68
N LEU A 60 0.51 8.63 -5.66
CA LEU A 60 1.29 7.40 -5.77
C LEU A 60 0.41 6.17 -6.04
N HIS A 61 -0.78 6.13 -5.42
CA HIS A 61 -1.73 5.05 -5.63
C HIS A 61 -2.24 5.02 -7.07
N ALA A 62 -2.56 6.19 -7.64
CA ALA A 62 -3.02 6.31 -9.02
C ALA A 62 -1.98 5.84 -10.06
N GLU A 63 -0.68 5.94 -9.74
CA GLU A 63 0.38 5.39 -10.60
C GLU A 63 0.53 3.86 -10.47
N CYS A 64 -0.05 3.25 -9.45
CA CYS A 64 0.14 1.84 -9.12
C CYS A 64 -1.08 0.97 -9.40
N PHE A 65 -2.30 1.55 -9.39
CA PHE A 65 -3.56 0.81 -9.38
C PHE A 65 -4.58 1.42 -10.35
N ASP A 66 -5.28 0.57 -11.10
CA ASP A 66 -6.33 0.99 -12.04
C ASP A 66 -7.53 1.64 -11.33
N ASN A 67 -7.89 1.13 -10.15
CA ASN A 67 -8.94 1.69 -9.30
C ASN A 67 -8.28 2.48 -8.17
N ALA A 68 -7.86 3.71 -8.48
CA ALA A 68 -7.15 4.54 -7.54
C ALA A 68 -8.07 5.13 -6.47
N TRP A 69 -7.60 5.13 -5.21
CA TRP A 69 -8.25 5.81 -4.11
C TRP A 69 -7.98 7.32 -4.18
N SER A 70 -9.01 8.10 -3.91
CA SER A 70 -8.91 9.56 -3.83
C SER A 70 -8.17 10.04 -2.58
N ALA A 71 -7.72 11.29 -2.59
CA ALA A 71 -7.13 11.92 -1.40
C ALA A 71 -8.10 11.94 -0.20
N THR A 72 -9.39 12.10 -0.45
CA THR A 72 -10.42 12.06 0.59
C THR A 72 -10.53 10.67 1.24
N GLU A 73 -10.43 9.60 0.45
CA GLU A 73 -10.42 8.23 0.97
C GLU A 73 -9.17 7.95 1.80
N PHE A 74 -7.99 8.36 1.30
CA PHE A 74 -6.75 8.26 2.07
C PHE A 74 -6.84 9.04 3.38
N ALA A 75 -7.32 10.29 3.36
CA ALA A 75 -7.47 11.10 4.56
C ALA A 75 -8.39 10.44 5.60
N LYS A 76 -9.52 9.87 5.16
CA LYS A 76 -10.43 9.11 6.04
C LYS A 76 -9.73 7.89 6.66
N LEU A 77 -9.04 7.10 5.85
CA LEU A 77 -8.32 5.90 6.32
C LEU A 77 -7.18 6.25 7.28
N MET A 78 -6.40 7.28 6.95
CA MET A 78 -5.27 7.76 7.77
C MET A 78 -5.73 8.38 9.10
N ALA A 79 -6.94 8.93 9.16
CA ALA A 79 -7.53 9.46 10.39
C ALA A 79 -8.14 8.39 11.30
N MET A 80 -8.24 7.14 10.84
CA MET A 80 -8.83 6.06 11.66
C MET A 80 -7.91 5.68 12.83
N PRO A 81 -8.47 5.31 13.99
CA PRO A 81 -7.69 4.77 15.10
C PRO A 81 -6.84 3.58 14.66
N GLY A 82 -5.55 3.61 15.00
CA GLY A 82 -4.61 2.56 14.65
C GLY A 82 -4.05 2.62 13.23
N ALA A 83 -4.38 3.65 12.43
CA ALA A 83 -3.79 3.85 11.11
C ALA A 83 -2.28 4.14 11.23
N LEU A 84 -1.52 3.52 10.32
CA LEU A 84 -0.07 3.70 10.15
C LEU A 84 0.18 3.94 8.67
N SER A 85 0.80 5.07 8.35
CA SER A 85 1.10 5.42 6.95
C SER A 85 2.54 5.83 6.81
N PHE A 86 3.21 5.30 5.78
CA PHE A 86 4.63 5.53 5.52
C PHE A 86 4.87 5.90 4.06
N LEU A 87 5.85 6.76 3.85
CA LEU A 87 6.40 7.10 2.55
C LEU A 87 7.87 6.65 2.48
N ALA A 88 8.24 6.08 1.36
CA ALA A 88 9.63 5.87 0.99
C ALA A 88 10.05 7.02 0.08
N VAL A 89 11.09 7.76 0.49
CA VAL A 89 11.50 9.03 -0.12
C VAL A 89 12.98 8.97 -0.49
N GLU A 90 13.33 9.47 -1.67
CA GLU A 90 14.70 9.63 -2.14
C GLU A 90 14.89 11.04 -2.71
N GLY A 91 15.89 11.77 -2.22
CA GLY A 91 16.15 13.14 -2.68
C GLY A 91 14.96 14.10 -2.49
N GLY A 92 14.06 13.82 -1.54
CA GLY A 92 12.83 14.57 -1.30
C GLY A 92 11.63 14.08 -2.14
N GLU A 93 11.84 13.18 -3.12
CA GLU A 93 10.77 12.64 -3.97
C GLU A 93 10.16 11.37 -3.38
N PRO A 94 8.81 11.29 -3.19
CA PRO A 94 8.13 10.09 -2.76
C PRO A 94 8.12 9.04 -3.88
N LEU A 95 8.66 7.85 -3.61
CA LEU A 95 8.76 6.73 -4.56
C LEU A 95 7.78 5.60 -4.28
N ALA A 96 7.35 5.45 -3.04
CA ALA A 96 6.43 4.39 -2.63
C ALA A 96 5.69 4.80 -1.36
N PHE A 97 4.59 4.13 -1.11
CA PHE A 97 3.78 4.31 0.09
C PHE A 97 3.36 2.96 0.68
N LEU A 98 3.03 2.98 1.94
CA LEU A 98 2.36 1.89 2.65
C LEU A 98 1.33 2.48 3.59
N LEU A 99 0.10 1.96 3.56
CA LEU A 99 -0.95 2.24 4.51
C LEU A 99 -1.34 0.94 5.20
N ALA A 100 -1.29 0.93 6.52
CA ALA A 100 -1.70 -0.19 7.35
C ALA A 100 -2.62 0.28 8.48
N ARG A 101 -3.28 -0.65 9.13
CA ARG A 101 -4.10 -0.41 10.32
C ARG A 101 -3.87 -1.51 11.33
N ARG A 102 -3.66 -1.14 12.57
CA ARG A 102 -3.61 -2.04 13.71
C ARG A 102 -4.95 -2.08 14.44
N ALA A 103 -5.34 -3.27 14.91
CA ALA A 103 -6.52 -3.48 15.74
C ALA A 103 -6.24 -4.64 16.70
N ALA A 104 -6.37 -4.40 17.99
CA ALA A 104 -5.96 -5.33 19.05
C ALA A 104 -4.48 -5.74 18.92
N ASP A 105 -4.19 -7.02 18.79
CA ASP A 105 -2.85 -7.62 18.64
C ASP A 105 -2.45 -7.93 17.20
N GLU A 106 -3.26 -7.48 16.23
CA GLU A 106 -3.07 -7.71 14.80
C GLU A 106 -2.93 -6.37 14.04
N ALA A 107 -2.29 -6.44 12.87
CA ALA A 107 -2.30 -5.36 11.89
C ALA A 107 -2.59 -5.89 10.49
N GLU A 108 -3.10 -5.03 9.62
CA GLU A 108 -3.35 -5.32 8.21
C GLU A 108 -2.75 -4.24 7.32
N ILE A 109 -2.04 -4.63 6.27
CA ILE A 109 -1.64 -3.73 5.20
C ILE A 109 -2.86 -3.53 4.30
N LEU A 110 -3.38 -2.31 4.27
CA LEU A 110 -4.54 -1.92 3.46
C LEU A 110 -4.14 -1.64 2.01
N SER A 111 -2.97 -1.01 1.82
CA SER A 111 -2.41 -0.76 0.50
C SER A 111 -0.90 -0.53 0.58
N ILE A 112 -0.18 -1.00 -0.43
CA ILE A 112 1.25 -0.76 -0.62
C ILE A 112 1.52 -0.61 -2.12
N GLY A 113 2.23 0.45 -2.51
CA GLY A 113 2.56 0.71 -3.90
C GLY A 113 3.93 1.31 -4.06
N THR A 114 4.60 0.96 -5.18
CA THR A 114 5.86 1.55 -5.61
C THR A 114 5.70 2.03 -7.04
N ARG A 115 6.07 3.28 -7.28
CA ARG A 115 6.02 3.91 -8.62
C ARG A 115 6.66 3.00 -9.66
N PRO A 116 6.09 2.88 -10.87
CA PRO A 116 6.56 1.93 -11.88
C PRO A 116 8.06 2.00 -12.15
N PHE A 117 8.62 3.20 -12.29
CA PHE A 117 10.05 3.39 -12.56
C PHE A 117 10.98 3.08 -11.37
N ALA A 118 10.43 3.01 -10.14
CA ALA A 118 11.17 2.73 -8.92
C ALA A 118 11.04 1.27 -8.45
N ARG A 119 10.30 0.43 -9.21
CA ARG A 119 10.13 -0.99 -8.89
C ARG A 119 11.45 -1.77 -9.00
N ARG A 120 11.49 -2.97 -8.40
CA ARG A 120 12.66 -3.90 -8.39
C ARG A 120 13.90 -3.36 -7.67
N ARG A 121 13.78 -2.26 -6.94
CA ARG A 121 14.83 -1.65 -6.11
C ARG A 121 14.75 -2.05 -4.63
N GLY A 122 13.87 -2.98 -4.25
CA GLY A 122 13.69 -3.40 -2.85
C GLY A 122 12.91 -2.43 -1.96
N ILE A 123 12.33 -1.35 -2.53
CA ILE A 123 11.66 -0.29 -1.75
C ILE A 123 10.44 -0.82 -0.99
N ALA A 124 9.60 -1.64 -1.63
CA ALA A 124 8.44 -2.25 -0.96
C ALA A 124 8.89 -3.17 0.20
N LYS A 125 9.96 -3.95 0.00
CA LYS A 125 10.57 -4.77 1.05
C LYS A 125 11.01 -3.92 2.24
N LYS A 126 11.66 -2.77 1.98
CA LYS A 126 12.11 -1.83 3.02
C LYS A 126 10.92 -1.25 3.81
N LEU A 127 9.83 -0.85 3.13
CA LEU A 127 8.59 -0.40 3.78
C LEU A 127 7.96 -1.47 4.67
N MET A 128 7.86 -2.71 4.17
CA MET A 128 7.29 -3.82 4.92
C MET A 128 8.14 -4.21 6.14
N SER A 129 9.47 -4.19 5.99
CA SER A 129 10.40 -4.43 7.10
C SER A 129 10.30 -3.36 8.16
N HIS A 130 10.17 -2.07 7.76
CA HIS A 130 9.97 -0.96 8.67
C HIS A 130 8.66 -1.10 9.44
N LEU A 131 7.53 -1.36 8.75
CA LEU A 131 6.25 -1.61 9.40
C LEU A 131 6.34 -2.78 10.39
N ALA A 132 6.91 -3.92 9.97
CA ALA A 132 7.04 -5.09 10.83
C ALA A 132 7.89 -4.80 12.09
N HIS A 133 8.91 -3.94 11.99
CA HIS A 133 9.70 -3.48 13.13
C HIS A 133 8.83 -2.66 14.10
N GLU A 134 8.12 -1.64 13.60
CA GLU A 134 7.21 -0.81 14.41
C GLU A 134 6.14 -1.63 15.13
N LEU A 135 5.54 -2.61 14.43
CA LEU A 135 4.51 -3.47 15.00
C LEU A 135 5.05 -4.39 16.10
N ARG A 136 6.28 -4.93 15.92
CA ARG A 136 6.94 -5.73 16.96
C ARG A 136 7.23 -4.90 18.21
N GLN A 137 7.73 -3.67 18.04
CA GLN A 137 7.97 -2.75 19.16
C GLN A 137 6.68 -2.43 19.91
N ALA A 138 5.55 -2.38 19.20
CA ALA A 138 4.23 -2.18 19.78
C ALA A 138 3.60 -3.47 20.35
N GLY A 139 4.30 -4.62 20.29
CA GLY A 139 3.86 -5.90 20.86
C GLY A 139 2.81 -6.65 20.05
N LEU A 140 2.61 -6.30 18.77
CA LEU A 140 1.65 -7.01 17.91
C LEU A 140 2.20 -8.37 17.49
N ALA A 141 1.30 -9.35 17.35
CA ALA A 141 1.65 -10.73 17.07
C ALA A 141 1.60 -11.08 15.56
N GLN A 142 0.73 -10.43 14.79
CA GLN A 142 0.42 -10.83 13.42
C GLN A 142 0.25 -9.62 12.49
N LEU A 143 0.72 -9.78 11.24
CA LEU A 143 0.53 -8.83 10.15
C LEU A 143 -0.10 -9.52 8.97
N PHE A 144 -1.25 -9.01 8.53
CA PHE A 144 -2.02 -9.54 7.40
C PHE A 144 -1.88 -8.67 6.16
N ILE A 145 -2.08 -9.29 5.00
CA ILE A 145 -2.25 -8.62 3.72
C ILE A 145 -3.18 -9.43 2.82
N GLU A 146 -4.03 -8.75 2.04
CA GLU A 146 -4.83 -9.35 0.98
C GLU A 146 -4.25 -8.99 -0.39
N VAL A 147 -4.18 -9.94 -1.29
CA VAL A 147 -3.61 -9.75 -2.62
C VAL A 147 -4.44 -10.51 -3.67
N ALA A 148 -4.60 -9.91 -4.85
CA ALA A 148 -5.26 -10.58 -5.96
C ALA A 148 -4.54 -11.89 -6.32
N ALA A 149 -5.31 -12.96 -6.56
CA ALA A 149 -4.76 -14.30 -6.76
C ALA A 149 -3.86 -14.39 -8.00
N ASP A 150 -4.10 -13.56 -9.03
CA ASP A 150 -3.28 -13.47 -10.25
C ASP A 150 -2.04 -12.57 -10.09
N ASN A 151 -1.93 -11.78 -9.01
CA ASN A 151 -0.75 -10.95 -8.78
C ASN A 151 0.44 -11.77 -8.25
N ALA A 152 1.01 -12.58 -9.15
CA ALA A 152 2.13 -13.47 -8.82
C ALA A 152 3.35 -12.70 -8.28
N ALA A 153 3.62 -11.49 -8.80
CA ALA A 153 4.77 -10.68 -8.38
C ALA A 153 4.63 -10.20 -6.93
N ALA A 154 3.44 -9.72 -6.53
CA ALA A 154 3.20 -9.30 -5.15
C ALA A 154 3.22 -10.50 -4.19
N ARG A 155 2.61 -11.62 -4.59
CA ARG A 155 2.61 -12.85 -3.78
C ARG A 155 4.04 -13.38 -3.54
N ALA A 156 4.89 -13.34 -4.57
CA ALA A 156 6.30 -13.72 -4.42
C ALA A 156 7.04 -12.80 -3.46
N LEU A 157 6.84 -11.46 -3.58
CA LEU A 157 7.41 -10.49 -2.65
C LEU A 157 6.99 -10.76 -1.20
N TYR A 158 5.69 -11.06 -0.98
CA TYR A 158 5.19 -11.32 0.37
C TYR A 158 5.73 -12.64 0.93
N ALA A 159 5.84 -13.68 0.12
CA ALA A 159 6.45 -14.94 0.51
C ALA A 159 7.94 -14.76 0.89
N GLU A 160 8.72 -13.95 0.16
CA GLU A 160 10.09 -13.56 0.51
C GLU A 160 10.19 -12.77 1.82
N GLN A 161 9.09 -12.19 2.27
CA GLN A 161 8.97 -11.48 3.54
C GLN A 161 8.32 -12.31 4.65
N ASP A 162 8.35 -13.64 4.52
CA ASP A 162 7.80 -14.63 5.48
C ASP A 162 6.28 -14.57 5.68
N PHE A 163 5.53 -14.06 4.69
CA PHE A 163 4.09 -14.19 4.70
C PHE A 163 3.68 -15.56 4.16
N ALA A 164 2.88 -16.29 4.92
CA ALA A 164 2.26 -17.55 4.51
C ALA A 164 0.80 -17.35 4.12
N VAL A 165 0.31 -18.15 3.17
CA VAL A 165 -1.12 -18.14 2.80
C VAL A 165 -1.93 -18.73 3.94
N THR A 166 -2.92 -17.99 4.43
CA THR A 166 -3.83 -18.42 5.51
C THR A 166 -5.29 -18.52 5.07
N GLY A 167 -5.62 -17.97 3.91
CA GLY A 167 -6.99 -18.01 3.43
C GLY A 167 -7.14 -17.54 1.99
N ARG A 168 -8.38 -17.68 1.48
CA ARG A 168 -8.78 -17.19 0.17
C ARG A 168 -10.21 -16.65 0.25
N ARG A 169 -10.45 -15.50 -0.38
CA ARG A 169 -11.80 -14.94 -0.55
C ARG A 169 -12.19 -15.05 -2.02
N LYS A 170 -13.23 -15.80 -2.32
CA LYS A 170 -13.73 -15.99 -3.69
C LYS A 170 -14.39 -14.72 -4.21
N ALA A 171 -14.14 -14.41 -5.48
CA ALA A 171 -14.79 -13.31 -6.21
C ALA A 171 -14.72 -11.94 -5.49
N TYR A 172 -13.58 -11.63 -4.91
CA TYR A 172 -13.40 -10.48 -4.02
C TYR A 172 -13.12 -9.18 -4.77
N TYR A 173 -12.17 -9.20 -5.73
CA TYR A 173 -11.83 -8.03 -6.53
C TYR A 173 -12.69 -7.98 -7.78
N GLU A 174 -13.27 -6.80 -8.04
CA GLU A 174 -13.95 -6.52 -9.29
C GLU A 174 -12.94 -5.97 -10.31
N LYS A 175 -12.91 -6.59 -11.50
CA LYS A 175 -12.06 -6.17 -12.62
C LYS A 175 -12.89 -5.49 -13.72
N PRO A 176 -12.24 -4.70 -14.58
CA PRO A 176 -12.90 -4.16 -15.78
C PRO A 176 -13.62 -5.28 -16.56
N GLY A 177 -14.86 -5.00 -16.98
CA GLY A 177 -15.70 -5.97 -17.67
C GLY A 177 -16.53 -6.90 -16.75
N GLY A 178 -16.63 -6.58 -15.44
CA GLY A 178 -17.48 -7.32 -14.48
C GLY A 178 -16.92 -8.69 -14.05
N LYS A 179 -15.71 -9.03 -14.47
CA LYS A 179 -15.00 -10.23 -14.02
C LYS A 179 -14.57 -10.05 -12.57
N ARG A 180 -14.83 -11.06 -11.74
CA ARG A 180 -14.39 -11.07 -10.35
C ARG A 180 -13.21 -11.99 -10.15
N GLU A 181 -12.30 -11.58 -9.29
CA GLU A 181 -11.09 -12.32 -8.95
C GLU A 181 -11.02 -12.62 -7.47
N ASP A 182 -10.41 -13.76 -7.14
CA ASP A 182 -10.19 -14.16 -5.75
C ASP A 182 -9.09 -13.31 -5.11
N ALA A 183 -9.24 -13.04 -3.81
CA ALA A 183 -8.15 -12.57 -2.99
C ALA A 183 -7.48 -13.74 -2.23
N VAL A 184 -6.16 -13.69 -2.13
CA VAL A 184 -5.38 -14.55 -1.24
C VAL A 184 -5.06 -13.75 0.00
N VAL A 185 -5.42 -14.29 1.16
CA VAL A 185 -5.06 -13.73 2.47
C VAL A 185 -3.73 -14.32 2.88
N MET A 186 -2.77 -13.47 3.18
CA MET A 186 -1.46 -13.90 3.65
C MET A 186 -1.15 -13.28 5.02
N MET A 187 -0.44 -13.99 5.87
CA MET A 187 -0.11 -13.58 7.23
C MET A 187 1.37 -13.81 7.52
N LYS A 188 1.97 -12.83 8.18
CA LYS A 188 3.32 -12.92 8.77
C LYS A 188 3.20 -12.91 10.30
N ALA A 189 3.78 -13.91 10.95
CA ALA A 189 3.98 -13.87 12.39
C ALA A 189 5.07 -12.84 12.74
N LEU A 190 4.75 -11.96 13.67
CA LEU A 190 5.68 -10.98 14.22
C LEU A 190 6.27 -11.62 15.48
N ALA A 191 7.40 -12.36 15.33
CA ALA A 191 8.09 -12.93 16.48
C ALA A 191 8.48 -11.83 17.49
N ARG A 192 8.27 -12.12 18.78
CA ARG A 192 8.74 -11.28 19.88
C ARG A 192 10.25 -11.31 19.99
#